data_b55534310a5dc7d31de7de1015d449d8
#
_entry.id   b55534310a5dc7d31de7de1015d449d8
#
_cell.length_a   1.000
_cell.length_b   1.000
_cell.length_c   1.000
_cell.angle_alpha   90.00
_cell.angle_beta   90.00
_cell.angle_gamma   90.00
#
_symmetry.space_group_name_H-M   'P 1'
#
loop_
_entity.id
_entity.type
_entity.pdbx_description
1 polymer ?
#
loop_
_entity_poly.entity_id
_entity_poly.type
_entity_poly.pdbx_seq_one_letter_code
_entity_poly.pdbx_strand_id
1 'polypeptide(L)'
;MSPTRLVAAVTLVAAIGGTAHGYDFILDATTVGQAYQLRAGDDTLVNRRRLTQSLALEIMNLGPRDATGRPLQRNQVSLSVLMRFSGELADFADLPAFSGRTPDRSVARERLELLWAYAAVEGLAGVVDLRLGRQLRVDLFDLRAFDGLGVEVRTPLYLALETWGGLAVSGAAPIDSPLYRADGIALGGNLRGGLAARQEEALQPTVGVAVRADRLPWLAARLSYQRTWSPTGDPRPGEPAWGTIEERVALTARGRLLDGRLVPWFGMRWGLLVGRLEELQAGLSAAFGDHAVSAEYVLSAPTFDGDSIWNVFGGDAFDDARAGWDFARGAVRVWARAFLRRFGGHALASDPTATAPGGGEAYGGAGGLRVAGRRGFVRLDGYVESGFGGRKGGLDLAGRLRLAGRDPDGVTLDGRASYVFFADERLAPGRDPATHSLGLQLGLRWVFLRGITFTVAVEENVNRWVTSQTRLMALLDVSFLVGTTGRGLVRGAGGAWP
;
A
#
# COMPACT_ATOMS: atom_id res chain seq x y z
N MET A 1 14.13 -24.08 4.73
CA MET A 1 15.22 -23.68 5.66
C MET A 1 15.02 -24.42 6.97
N SER A 2 16.08 -25.02 7.54
CA SER A 2 15.96 -25.65 8.86
C SER A 2 15.83 -24.54 9.95
N PRO A 3 15.08 -24.78 11.03
CA PRO A 3 14.91 -23.80 12.12
C PRO A 3 16.26 -23.35 12.73
N THR A 4 17.30 -24.18 12.63
CA THR A 4 18.67 -23.86 13.03
C THR A 4 19.29 -22.72 12.23
N ARG A 5 18.94 -22.52 10.94
CA ARG A 5 19.46 -21.40 10.14
C ARG A 5 18.81 -20.08 10.48
N LEU A 6 17.54 -20.09 10.90
CA LEU A 6 16.83 -18.90 11.37
C LEU A 6 17.40 -18.40 12.71
N VAL A 7 17.65 -19.34 13.65
CA VAL A 7 18.28 -19.02 14.93
C VAL A 7 19.71 -18.50 14.75
N ALA A 8 20.47 -19.07 13.80
CA ALA A 8 21.82 -18.61 13.48
C ALA A 8 21.84 -17.17 12.90
N ALA A 9 20.87 -16.80 12.08
CA ALA A 9 20.76 -15.43 11.55
C ALA A 9 20.43 -14.42 12.65
N VAL A 10 19.53 -14.76 13.57
CA VAL A 10 19.20 -13.91 14.73
C VAL A 10 20.39 -13.79 15.69
N THR A 11 21.15 -14.88 15.90
CA THR A 11 22.32 -14.89 16.78
C THR A 11 23.49 -14.12 16.17
N LEU A 12 23.67 -14.16 14.85
CA LEU A 12 24.70 -13.37 14.14
C LEU A 12 24.44 -11.87 14.28
N VAL A 13 23.18 -11.44 14.19
CA VAL A 13 22.78 -10.05 14.37
C VAL A 13 22.99 -9.57 15.81
N ALA A 14 22.70 -10.42 16.79
CA ALA A 14 22.97 -10.11 18.21
C ALA A 14 24.48 -10.03 18.52
N ALA A 15 25.32 -10.78 17.82
CA ALA A 15 26.77 -10.76 17.98
C ALA A 15 27.43 -9.52 17.34
N ILE A 16 26.83 -8.94 16.29
CA ILE A 16 27.33 -7.69 15.66
C ILE A 16 27.03 -6.46 16.54
N GLY A 17 26.04 -6.53 17.44
CA GLY A 17 25.65 -5.45 18.35
C GLY A 17 26.65 -5.16 19.49
N GLY A 18 27.72 -5.96 19.66
CA GLY A 18 28.73 -5.74 20.69
C GLY A 18 29.80 -4.74 20.25
N THR A 19 29.78 -3.52 20.78
CA THR A 19 30.86 -2.49 20.74
C THR A 19 30.96 -1.57 19.51
N ALA A 20 29.91 -1.41 18.69
CA ALA A 20 29.94 -0.44 17.60
C ALA A 20 29.73 0.99 18.10
N HIS A 21 30.82 1.67 18.42
CA HIS A 21 30.82 3.10 18.74
C HIS A 21 30.75 3.90 17.42
N GLY A 22 29.58 4.25 16.92
CA GLY A 22 29.55 5.17 15.80
C GLY A 22 28.34 5.15 14.85
N TYR A 23 27.39 4.22 14.94
CA TYR A 23 26.22 4.17 14.08
C TYR A 23 24.98 3.64 14.83
N ASP A 24 23.83 3.92 14.26
CA ASP A 24 22.57 3.37 14.73
C ASP A 24 22.13 2.26 13.77
N PHE A 25 21.65 1.17 14.33
CA PHE A 25 21.25 -0.02 13.60
C PHE A 25 19.80 -0.37 13.93
N ILE A 26 18.97 -0.54 12.91
CA ILE A 26 17.60 -1.01 13.04
C ILE A 26 17.48 -2.32 12.28
N LEU A 27 16.92 -3.32 12.92
CA LEU A 27 16.51 -4.57 12.31
C LEU A 27 15.03 -4.80 12.60
N ASP A 28 14.23 -4.91 11.56
CA ASP A 28 12.84 -5.32 11.64
C ASP A 28 12.64 -6.61 10.85
N ALA A 29 12.08 -7.61 11.51
CA ALA A 29 11.76 -8.89 10.90
C ALA A 29 10.31 -9.25 11.19
N THR A 30 9.54 -9.49 10.14
CA THR A 30 8.14 -9.90 10.25
C THR A 30 7.94 -11.24 9.57
N THR A 31 7.45 -12.21 10.32
CA THR A 31 7.09 -13.55 9.81
C THR A 31 5.59 -13.72 9.88
N VAL A 32 4.96 -14.01 8.74
CA VAL A 32 3.52 -14.27 8.63
C VAL A 32 3.28 -15.68 8.14
N GLY A 33 2.67 -16.51 8.96
CA GLY A 33 2.12 -17.80 8.58
C GLY A 33 0.61 -17.67 8.35
N GLN A 34 0.12 -18.19 7.23
CA GLN A 34 -1.30 -18.21 6.92
C GLN A 34 -1.74 -19.63 6.53
N ALA A 35 -2.84 -20.10 7.09
CA ALA A 35 -3.60 -21.22 6.58
C ALA A 35 -4.98 -20.73 6.15
N TYR A 36 -5.35 -21.01 4.92
CA TYR A 36 -6.56 -20.49 4.30
C TYR A 36 -7.31 -21.62 3.60
N GLN A 37 -8.59 -21.78 3.91
CA GLN A 37 -9.48 -22.75 3.29
C GLN A 37 -10.76 -22.05 2.81
N LEU A 38 -11.17 -22.36 1.59
CA LEU A 38 -12.41 -21.90 0.97
C LEU A 38 -13.26 -23.12 0.61
N ARG A 39 -14.50 -23.15 1.05
CA ARG A 39 -15.49 -24.19 0.74
C ARG A 39 -16.72 -23.60 0.06
N ALA A 40 -17.25 -24.34 -0.93
CA ALA A 40 -18.55 -24.08 -1.53
C ALA A 40 -19.37 -25.36 -1.45
N GLY A 41 -20.41 -25.38 -0.63
CA GLY A 41 -21.10 -26.60 -0.28
C GLY A 41 -20.16 -27.55 0.51
N ASP A 42 -20.10 -28.81 0.09
CA ASP A 42 -19.22 -29.82 0.69
C ASP A 42 -17.82 -29.86 0.05
N ASP A 43 -17.64 -29.11 -1.06
CA ASP A 43 -16.40 -29.11 -1.81
C ASP A 43 -15.41 -28.10 -1.28
N THR A 44 -14.15 -28.50 -1.12
CA THR A 44 -13.04 -27.60 -0.85
C THR A 44 -12.50 -27.05 -2.18
N LEU A 45 -12.69 -25.73 -2.41
CA LEU A 45 -12.25 -25.07 -3.63
C LEU A 45 -10.78 -24.63 -3.55
N VAL A 46 -10.33 -24.21 -2.36
CA VAL A 46 -8.96 -23.71 -2.16
C VAL A 46 -8.47 -24.15 -0.77
N ASN A 47 -7.23 -24.66 -0.73
CA ASN A 47 -6.53 -24.95 0.51
C ASN A 47 -5.09 -24.45 0.38
N ARG A 48 -4.77 -23.33 1.03
CA ARG A 48 -3.47 -22.69 0.91
C ARG A 48 -2.78 -22.58 2.27
N ARG A 49 -1.47 -22.77 2.26
CA ARG A 49 -0.61 -22.56 3.43
C ARG A 49 0.58 -21.73 2.99
N ARG A 50 0.63 -20.49 3.41
CA ARG A 50 1.64 -19.53 2.98
C ARG A 50 2.50 -19.09 4.16
N LEU A 51 3.80 -18.99 3.90
CA LEU A 51 4.75 -18.32 4.77
C LEU A 51 5.30 -17.10 4.05
N THR A 52 5.26 -15.95 4.72
CA THR A 52 5.92 -14.73 4.23
C THR A 52 6.87 -14.23 5.31
N GLN A 53 8.11 -13.99 4.92
CA GLN A 53 9.14 -13.42 5.80
C GLN A 53 9.62 -12.11 5.19
N SER A 54 9.48 -11.00 5.90
CA SER A 54 10.10 -9.72 5.56
C SER A 54 11.27 -9.45 6.50
N LEU A 55 12.34 -8.88 5.96
CA LEU A 55 13.52 -8.47 6.72
C LEU A 55 13.94 -7.08 6.24
N ALA A 56 13.82 -6.09 7.14
CA ALA A 56 14.33 -4.75 6.94
C ALA A 56 15.59 -4.52 7.79
N LEU A 57 16.58 -3.92 7.19
CA LEU A 57 17.84 -3.54 7.81
C LEU A 57 18.13 -2.09 7.49
N GLU A 58 18.35 -1.27 8.52
CA GLU A 58 18.82 0.09 8.36
C GLU A 58 20.07 0.32 9.22
N ILE A 59 21.10 0.90 8.61
CA ILE A 59 22.29 1.39 9.28
C ILE A 59 22.33 2.88 9.05
N MET A 60 22.31 3.67 10.12
CA MET A 60 22.23 5.12 10.04
C MET A 60 23.37 5.79 10.79
N ASN A 61 23.52 7.09 10.53
CA ASN A 61 24.49 7.93 11.26
C ASN A 61 25.94 7.48 11.07
N LEU A 62 26.29 6.97 9.88
CA LEU A 62 27.66 6.59 9.48
C LEU A 62 28.54 7.80 9.12
N GLY A 63 28.16 8.99 9.52
CA GLY A 63 28.86 10.23 9.20
C GLY A 63 29.53 10.90 10.42
N PRO A 64 29.95 12.16 10.25
CA PRO A 64 30.63 12.92 11.28
C PRO A 64 29.73 13.20 12.49
N ARG A 65 30.35 13.32 13.65
CA ARG A 65 29.71 13.57 14.93
C ARG A 65 30.25 14.85 15.56
N ASP A 66 29.47 15.45 16.44
CA ASP A 66 29.90 16.56 17.28
C ASP A 66 30.79 16.08 18.44
N ALA A 67 31.32 17.02 19.23
CA ALA A 67 32.18 16.73 20.38
C ALA A 67 31.46 15.92 21.49
N THR A 68 30.13 15.84 21.47
CA THR A 68 29.31 15.04 22.40
C THR A 68 28.99 13.65 21.86
N GLY A 69 29.46 13.30 20.66
CA GLY A 69 29.21 12.04 19.99
C GLY A 69 27.84 11.96 19.28
N ARG A 70 27.12 13.08 19.16
CA ARG A 70 25.82 13.12 18.43
C ARG A 70 26.07 13.27 16.93
N PRO A 71 25.30 12.58 16.08
CA PRO A 71 25.39 12.74 14.63
C PRO A 71 25.15 14.19 14.22
N LEU A 72 26.02 14.73 13.37
CA LEU A 72 25.76 16.02 12.72
C LEU A 72 24.65 15.85 11.69
N GLN A 73 23.82 16.89 11.48
CA GLN A 73 22.75 16.86 10.46
C GLN A 73 23.28 17.04 9.02
N ARG A 74 24.56 16.81 8.78
CA ARG A 74 25.20 16.96 7.48
C ARG A 74 26.21 15.86 7.22
N ASN A 75 26.35 15.49 5.96
CA ASN A 75 27.24 14.42 5.50
C ASN A 75 26.97 13.06 6.23
N GLN A 76 25.70 12.80 6.54
CA GLN A 76 25.30 11.52 7.13
C GLN A 76 25.11 10.49 6.03
N VAL A 77 25.64 9.30 6.27
CA VAL A 77 25.47 8.16 5.38
C VAL A 77 24.53 7.14 6.04
N SER A 78 23.63 6.60 5.27
CA SER A 78 22.77 5.49 5.69
C SER A 78 22.69 4.40 4.63
N LEU A 79 22.42 3.18 5.06
CA LEU A 79 22.15 2.02 4.22
C LEU A 79 20.79 1.48 4.62
N SER A 80 19.94 1.18 3.64
CA SER A 80 18.62 0.60 3.88
C SER A 80 18.38 -0.56 2.93
N VAL A 81 17.91 -1.70 3.47
CA VAL A 81 17.60 -2.91 2.71
C VAL A 81 16.27 -3.46 3.21
N LEU A 82 15.36 -3.83 2.32
CA LEU A 82 14.18 -4.63 2.61
C LEU A 82 14.09 -5.79 1.65
N MET A 83 14.02 -6.98 2.22
CA MET A 83 13.80 -8.22 1.49
C MET A 83 12.51 -8.89 1.95
N ARG A 84 11.85 -9.57 1.02
CA ARG A 84 10.68 -10.40 1.29
C ARG A 84 10.88 -11.79 0.71
N PHE A 85 10.68 -12.80 1.52
CA PHE A 85 10.54 -14.17 1.09
C PHE A 85 9.08 -14.59 1.19
N SER A 86 8.53 -15.23 0.18
CA SER A 86 7.19 -15.80 0.18
C SER A 86 7.27 -17.24 -0.28
N GLY A 87 6.70 -18.16 0.49
CA GLY A 87 6.63 -19.57 0.17
C GLY A 87 5.20 -20.12 0.32
N GLU A 88 4.77 -20.94 -0.61
CA GLU A 88 3.52 -21.69 -0.54
C GLU A 88 3.83 -23.12 -0.13
N LEU A 89 3.29 -23.54 1.01
CA LEU A 89 3.54 -24.86 1.62
C LEU A 89 2.46 -25.90 1.29
N ALA A 90 1.35 -25.47 0.66
CA ALA A 90 0.26 -26.38 0.27
C ALA A 90 0.53 -27.01 -1.09
N ASP A 91 0.03 -28.23 -1.29
CA ASP A 91 0.02 -28.88 -2.60
C ASP A 91 -1.13 -28.33 -3.45
N PHE A 92 -0.81 -27.72 -4.59
CA PHE A 92 -1.81 -27.20 -5.53
C PHE A 92 -2.49 -28.31 -6.35
N ALA A 93 -2.13 -29.58 -6.13
CA ALA A 93 -2.63 -30.71 -6.90
C ALA A 93 -4.15 -30.92 -6.78
N ASP A 94 -4.74 -30.41 -5.67
CA ASP A 94 -6.17 -30.59 -5.36
C ASP A 94 -7.06 -29.42 -5.81
N LEU A 95 -6.50 -28.41 -6.53
CA LEU A 95 -7.32 -27.35 -7.09
C LEU A 95 -8.05 -27.88 -8.32
N PRO A 96 -9.40 -27.95 -8.32
CA PRO A 96 -10.14 -28.21 -9.54
C PRO A 96 -9.71 -27.18 -10.58
N ALA A 97 -9.39 -27.67 -11.79
CA ALA A 97 -8.94 -26.84 -12.88
C ALA A 97 -9.99 -25.79 -13.22
N PHE A 98 -9.90 -24.61 -12.64
CA PHE A 98 -10.57 -23.43 -13.13
C PHE A 98 -10.07 -23.23 -14.57
N SER A 99 -10.92 -23.48 -15.55
CA SER A 99 -10.65 -23.29 -16.98
C SER A 99 -9.66 -24.23 -17.68
N GLY A 100 -9.40 -25.46 -17.21
CA GLY A 100 -8.59 -26.45 -17.96
C GLY A 100 -7.10 -26.10 -18.08
N ARG A 101 -6.59 -25.07 -17.40
CA ARG A 101 -5.18 -24.71 -17.30
C ARG A 101 -4.72 -24.96 -15.88
N THR A 102 -3.86 -25.95 -15.70
CA THR A 102 -3.10 -26.04 -14.45
C THR A 102 -2.25 -24.79 -14.32
N PRO A 103 -2.35 -24.03 -13.18
CA PRO A 103 -1.41 -22.97 -12.92
C PRO A 103 0.02 -23.51 -13.05
N ASP A 104 0.88 -22.78 -13.73
CA ASP A 104 2.28 -23.18 -13.82
C ASP A 104 2.84 -23.31 -12.40
N ARG A 105 3.11 -24.55 -12.00
CA ARG A 105 3.57 -24.92 -10.66
C ARG A 105 4.91 -24.28 -10.30
N SER A 106 5.67 -23.82 -11.31
CA SER A 106 7.01 -23.28 -11.11
C SER A 106 7.02 -21.85 -10.54
N VAL A 107 5.97 -21.08 -10.78
CA VAL A 107 5.93 -19.65 -10.44
C VAL A 107 5.51 -19.37 -8.99
N ALA A 108 4.89 -20.32 -8.31
CA ALA A 108 4.18 -20.05 -7.08
C ALA A 108 4.84 -20.54 -5.78
N ARG A 109 5.90 -21.36 -5.84
CA ARG A 109 6.35 -22.08 -4.64
C ARG A 109 7.24 -21.29 -3.72
N GLU A 110 8.22 -20.56 -4.23
CA GLU A 110 9.16 -19.81 -3.41
C GLU A 110 9.64 -18.58 -4.16
N ARG A 111 9.53 -17.42 -3.57
CA ARG A 111 10.00 -16.17 -4.15
C ARG A 111 10.78 -15.37 -3.12
N LEU A 112 12.01 -15.04 -3.46
CA LEU A 112 12.81 -14.06 -2.73
C LEU A 112 12.82 -12.77 -3.54
N GLU A 113 12.42 -11.69 -2.91
CA GLU A 113 12.32 -10.37 -3.53
C GLU A 113 13.15 -9.36 -2.74
N LEU A 114 13.91 -8.56 -3.46
CA LEU A 114 14.55 -7.36 -2.93
C LEU A 114 13.63 -6.17 -3.24
N LEU A 115 12.92 -5.68 -2.23
CA LEU A 115 11.97 -4.57 -2.39
C LEU A 115 12.70 -3.25 -2.53
N TRP A 116 13.70 -2.99 -1.68
CA TRP A 116 14.66 -1.90 -1.85
C TRP A 116 16.01 -2.25 -1.25
N ALA A 117 17.06 -1.63 -1.78
CA ALA A 117 18.41 -1.66 -1.26
C ALA A 117 19.16 -0.43 -1.77
N TYR A 118 19.38 0.55 -0.93
CA TYR A 118 20.05 1.78 -1.31
C TYR A 118 20.98 2.31 -0.22
N ALA A 119 21.99 3.04 -0.67
CA ALA A 119 22.79 3.93 0.15
C ALA A 119 22.27 5.36 0.00
N ALA A 120 22.21 6.10 1.10
CA ALA A 120 21.88 7.51 1.07
C ALA A 120 22.96 8.34 1.74
N VAL A 121 23.20 9.54 1.20
CA VAL A 121 24.04 10.57 1.80
C VAL A 121 23.16 11.79 2.01
N GLU A 122 22.99 12.21 3.24
CA GLU A 122 22.14 13.34 3.61
C GLU A 122 22.95 14.55 4.03
N GLY A 123 22.54 15.72 3.56
CA GLY A 123 23.17 16.99 3.92
C GLY A 123 24.59 17.14 3.38
N LEU A 124 24.94 16.55 2.25
CA LEU A 124 26.22 16.77 1.59
C LEU A 124 26.38 18.27 1.28
N ALA A 125 27.49 18.84 1.76
CA ALA A 125 27.69 20.30 1.77
C ALA A 125 26.54 21.11 2.40
N GLY A 126 25.68 20.47 3.20
CA GLY A 126 24.54 21.07 3.88
C GLY A 126 23.27 21.22 3.04
N VAL A 127 23.30 20.93 1.73
CA VAL A 127 22.20 21.25 0.80
C VAL A 127 21.82 20.11 -0.15
N VAL A 128 22.64 19.06 -0.29
CA VAL A 128 22.39 17.98 -1.25
C VAL A 128 22.14 16.67 -0.52
N ASP A 129 21.08 15.96 -0.90
CA ASP A 129 20.84 14.58 -0.52
C ASP A 129 20.96 13.69 -1.77
N LEU A 130 21.63 12.55 -1.60
CA LEU A 130 21.85 11.56 -2.67
C LEU A 130 21.31 10.21 -2.22
N ARG A 131 20.73 9.45 -3.15
CA ARG A 131 20.35 8.04 -2.94
C ARG A 131 20.78 7.22 -4.13
N LEU A 132 21.44 6.10 -3.91
CA LEU A 132 21.93 5.22 -4.97
C LEU A 132 21.52 3.78 -4.66
N GLY A 133 20.95 3.09 -5.63
CA GLY A 133 20.52 1.70 -5.54
C GLY A 133 19.05 1.52 -5.86
N ARG A 134 18.47 0.39 -5.42
CA ARG A 134 17.04 0.12 -5.58
C ARG A 134 16.23 0.95 -4.60
N GLN A 135 15.39 1.80 -5.12
CA GLN A 135 14.57 2.74 -4.36
C GLN A 135 13.10 2.50 -4.67
N LEU A 136 12.26 2.59 -3.63
CA LEU A 136 10.82 2.68 -3.77
C LEU A 136 10.40 4.14 -3.65
N ARG A 137 9.77 4.65 -4.68
CA ARG A 137 9.19 5.99 -4.66
C ARG A 137 7.68 5.87 -4.52
N VAL A 138 7.15 6.55 -3.52
CA VAL A 138 5.72 6.69 -3.30
C VAL A 138 5.41 8.17 -3.33
N ASP A 139 4.68 8.60 -4.34
CA ASP A 139 4.06 9.92 -4.35
C ASP A 139 2.54 9.77 -4.49
N LEU A 140 1.81 10.86 -4.52
CA LEU A 140 0.35 10.82 -4.55
C LEU A 140 -0.20 10.02 -5.76
N PHE A 141 0.61 9.79 -6.77
CA PHE A 141 0.16 9.28 -8.05
C PHE A 141 0.75 7.94 -8.45
N ASP A 142 1.81 7.49 -7.78
CA ASP A 142 2.46 6.26 -8.19
C ASP A 142 3.26 5.58 -7.04
N LEU A 143 3.28 4.25 -7.10
CA LEU A 143 4.15 3.39 -6.31
C LEU A 143 5.13 2.74 -7.27
N ARG A 144 6.35 3.26 -7.35
CA ARG A 144 7.34 2.79 -8.32
C ARG A 144 8.66 2.44 -7.67
N ALA A 145 9.18 1.26 -8.05
CA ALA A 145 10.54 0.86 -7.74
C ALA A 145 11.45 1.11 -8.95
N PHE A 146 12.67 1.55 -8.72
CA PHE A 146 13.71 1.70 -9.75
C PHE A 146 15.11 1.49 -9.17
N ASP A 147 16.00 0.97 -10.00
CA ASP A 147 17.44 0.85 -9.73
C ASP A 147 18.14 2.06 -10.32
N GLY A 148 18.64 2.97 -9.48
CA GLY A 148 19.18 4.22 -10.01
C GLY A 148 19.68 5.19 -8.95
N LEU A 149 19.75 6.45 -9.38
CA LEU A 149 20.20 7.58 -8.59
C LEU A 149 19.04 8.55 -8.34
N GLY A 150 18.92 9.01 -7.11
CA GLY A 150 18.09 10.14 -6.71
C GLY A 150 18.95 11.25 -6.14
N VAL A 151 18.66 12.49 -6.52
CA VAL A 151 19.35 13.69 -6.03
C VAL A 151 18.30 14.70 -5.59
N GLU A 152 18.46 15.25 -4.40
CA GLU A 152 17.68 16.38 -3.90
C GLU A 152 18.62 17.54 -3.58
N VAL A 153 18.33 18.72 -4.11
CA VAL A 153 19.07 19.95 -3.82
C VAL A 153 18.15 20.94 -3.12
N ARG A 154 18.49 21.28 -1.89
CA ARG A 154 17.76 22.26 -1.08
C ARG A 154 18.27 23.66 -1.35
N THR A 155 17.37 24.56 -1.71
CA THR A 155 17.71 25.96 -1.96
C THR A 155 17.43 26.84 -0.74
N PRO A 156 18.05 28.00 -0.61
CA PRO A 156 17.71 28.97 0.46
C PRO A 156 16.32 29.59 0.29
N LEU A 157 15.66 29.42 -0.86
CA LEU A 157 14.34 29.98 -1.19
C LEU A 157 13.18 29.10 -0.73
N TYR A 158 13.38 28.23 0.26
CA TYR A 158 12.38 27.26 0.75
C TYR A 158 11.93 26.22 -0.28
N LEU A 159 12.66 26.10 -1.40
CA LEU A 159 12.41 25.13 -2.45
C LEU A 159 13.45 24.02 -2.40
N ALA A 160 13.05 22.80 -2.77
CA ALA A 160 13.94 21.71 -3.09
C ALA A 160 13.71 21.27 -4.54
N LEU A 161 14.79 21.03 -5.27
CA LEU A 161 14.78 20.40 -6.58
C LEU A 161 15.14 18.94 -6.40
N GLU A 162 14.28 18.05 -6.85
CA GLU A 162 14.53 16.60 -6.87
C GLU A 162 14.71 16.15 -8.31
N THR A 163 15.67 15.26 -8.54
CA THR A 163 15.82 14.55 -9.80
C THR A 163 16.07 13.08 -9.51
N TRP A 164 15.57 12.21 -10.34
CA TRP A 164 15.84 10.78 -10.25
C TRP A 164 15.91 10.16 -11.64
N GLY A 165 16.64 9.06 -11.72
CA GLY A 165 16.73 8.30 -12.95
C GLY A 165 17.38 6.95 -12.73
N GLY A 166 17.00 6.00 -13.57
CA GLY A 166 17.47 4.63 -13.50
C GLY A 166 16.63 3.68 -14.34
N LEU A 167 16.59 2.43 -13.93
CA LEU A 167 15.80 1.38 -14.58
C LEU A 167 14.59 1.05 -13.70
N ALA A 168 13.40 1.13 -14.24
CA ALA A 168 12.19 0.72 -13.54
C ALA A 168 12.27 -0.78 -13.20
N VAL A 169 11.89 -1.13 -11.99
CA VAL A 169 11.90 -2.51 -11.50
C VAL A 169 10.46 -3.00 -11.40
N SER A 170 10.17 -4.03 -12.16
CA SER A 170 8.89 -4.72 -12.12
C SER A 170 8.83 -5.70 -10.94
N GLY A 171 7.69 -5.81 -10.29
CA GLY A 171 7.45 -6.82 -9.24
C GLY A 171 8.16 -6.56 -7.91
N ALA A 172 8.73 -5.39 -7.68
CA ALA A 172 9.36 -5.03 -6.41
C ALA A 172 8.43 -4.27 -5.45
N ALA A 173 7.18 -4.05 -5.83
CA ALA A 173 6.23 -3.35 -4.98
C ALA A 173 5.74 -4.27 -3.83
N PRO A 174 5.59 -3.75 -2.60
CA PRO A 174 5.12 -4.55 -1.46
C PRO A 174 3.73 -5.17 -1.65
N ILE A 175 2.93 -4.58 -2.55
CA ILE A 175 1.56 -5.01 -2.87
C ILE A 175 1.47 -6.01 -4.01
N ASP A 176 2.58 -6.30 -4.70
CA ASP A 176 2.59 -7.30 -5.78
C ASP A 176 2.24 -8.67 -5.25
N SER A 177 1.46 -9.39 -6.03
CA SER A 177 1.19 -10.82 -5.78
C SER A 177 2.20 -11.70 -6.52
N PRO A 178 2.31 -13.00 -6.17
CA PRO A 178 3.12 -13.93 -6.95
C PRO A 178 2.67 -14.15 -8.40
N LEU A 179 1.46 -13.71 -8.73
CA LEU A 179 0.85 -13.91 -10.05
C LEU A 179 0.72 -12.63 -10.85
N TYR A 180 0.63 -11.47 -10.18
CA TYR A 180 0.37 -10.19 -10.82
C TYR A 180 1.18 -9.07 -10.15
N ARG A 181 1.63 -8.14 -10.96
CA ARG A 181 2.17 -6.85 -10.50
C ARG A 181 1.04 -5.96 -9.96
N ALA A 182 1.39 -4.89 -9.28
CA ALA A 182 0.43 -3.88 -8.78
C ALA A 182 -0.42 -3.24 -9.90
N ASP A 183 0.18 -3.09 -11.09
CA ASP A 183 -0.50 -2.60 -12.30
C ASP A 183 -1.40 -3.65 -12.97
N GLY A 184 -1.50 -4.86 -12.40
CA GLY A 184 -2.35 -5.94 -12.90
C GLY A 184 -1.75 -6.76 -14.04
N ILE A 185 -0.48 -6.57 -14.39
CA ILE A 185 0.19 -7.38 -15.41
C ILE A 185 0.59 -8.73 -14.81
N ALA A 186 0.26 -9.82 -15.52
CA ALA A 186 0.58 -11.17 -15.09
C ALA A 186 2.08 -11.44 -15.11
N LEU A 187 2.63 -11.98 -14.00
CA LEU A 187 4.01 -12.40 -13.90
C LEU A 187 4.17 -13.80 -14.53
N GLY A 188 5.06 -13.94 -15.52
CA GLY A 188 5.40 -15.22 -16.13
C GLY A 188 4.28 -15.93 -16.90
N GLY A 189 3.18 -15.25 -17.18
CA GLY A 189 2.02 -15.82 -17.84
C GLY A 189 1.56 -15.01 -19.05
N ASN A 190 1.55 -15.67 -20.20
CA ASN A 190 0.96 -15.13 -21.42
C ASN A 190 -0.56 -15.16 -21.36
N LEU A 191 -1.21 -14.09 -21.00
CA LEU A 191 -2.63 -13.93 -21.35
C LEU A 191 -2.83 -13.80 -22.87
N ARG A 192 -1.81 -13.38 -23.63
CA ARG A 192 -1.84 -13.18 -25.08
C ARG A 192 -0.59 -13.60 -25.85
N GLY A 193 0.08 -14.71 -25.43
CA GLY A 193 1.08 -15.36 -26.30
C GLY A 193 2.34 -14.54 -26.61
N GLY A 194 3.09 -14.09 -25.61
CA GLY A 194 4.48 -13.66 -25.81
C GLY A 194 4.82 -12.19 -25.53
N LEU A 195 3.86 -11.28 -25.42
CA LEU A 195 4.16 -9.87 -25.16
C LEU A 195 4.52 -9.60 -23.68
N ALA A 196 3.83 -10.24 -22.73
CA ALA A 196 4.08 -10.01 -21.29
C ALA A 196 5.46 -10.54 -20.83
N ALA A 197 5.89 -11.71 -21.32
CA ALA A 197 7.20 -12.25 -20.98
C ALA A 197 8.36 -11.38 -21.51
N ARG A 198 8.16 -10.71 -22.65
CA ARG A 198 9.17 -9.80 -23.21
C ARG A 198 9.27 -8.49 -22.44
N GLN A 199 8.18 -8.02 -21.84
CA GLN A 199 8.18 -6.80 -21.03
C GLN A 199 8.84 -6.96 -19.65
N GLU A 200 8.81 -8.15 -19.05
CA GLU A 200 9.46 -8.42 -17.78
C GLU A 200 10.99 -8.38 -17.86
N GLU A 201 11.55 -8.77 -19.00
CA GLU A 201 13.00 -8.78 -19.24
C GLU A 201 13.50 -7.47 -19.88
N ALA A 202 12.59 -6.62 -20.33
CA ALA A 202 12.97 -5.37 -21.00
C ALA A 202 13.48 -4.34 -19.99
N LEU A 203 14.63 -3.77 -20.27
CA LEU A 203 15.12 -2.60 -19.55
C LEU A 203 14.15 -1.43 -19.81
N GLN A 204 13.63 -0.84 -18.76
CA GLN A 204 12.73 0.31 -18.84
C GLN A 204 13.37 1.54 -18.18
N PRO A 205 14.17 2.32 -18.93
CA PRO A 205 14.71 3.56 -18.40
C PRO A 205 13.59 4.49 -17.94
N THR A 206 13.78 5.08 -16.77
CA THR A 206 12.86 6.08 -16.21
C THR A 206 13.64 7.28 -15.71
N VAL A 207 13.09 8.46 -15.91
CA VAL A 207 13.63 9.70 -15.36
C VAL A 207 12.49 10.56 -14.82
N GLY A 208 12.82 11.40 -13.84
CA GLY A 208 11.87 12.36 -13.34
C GLY A 208 12.54 13.54 -12.66
N VAL A 209 11.77 14.60 -12.53
CA VAL A 209 12.15 15.83 -11.85
C VAL A 209 10.98 16.34 -11.03
N ALA A 210 11.25 16.92 -9.87
CA ALA A 210 10.23 17.61 -9.09
C ALA A 210 10.78 18.87 -8.42
N VAL A 211 9.91 19.85 -8.26
CA VAL A 211 10.13 21.01 -7.41
C VAL A 211 9.20 20.91 -6.22
N ARG A 212 9.76 21.02 -5.02
CA ARG A 212 9.04 20.90 -3.76
C ARG A 212 9.20 22.15 -2.91
N ALA A 213 8.08 22.61 -2.32
CA ALA A 213 8.02 23.69 -1.33
C ALA A 213 7.39 23.12 -0.05
N ASP A 214 8.19 22.60 0.86
CA ASP A 214 7.72 21.96 2.11
C ASP A 214 8.24 22.65 3.38
N ARG A 215 9.10 23.65 3.22
CA ARG A 215 9.66 24.42 4.34
C ARG A 215 8.85 25.66 4.71
N LEU A 216 7.84 25.96 3.91
CA LEU A 216 6.89 27.01 4.25
C LEU A 216 5.93 26.50 5.33
N PRO A 217 5.74 27.19 6.46
CA PRO A 217 4.89 26.69 7.55
C PRO A 217 3.42 26.58 7.15
N TRP A 218 3.00 27.35 6.16
CA TRP A 218 1.61 27.44 5.71
C TRP A 218 1.31 26.72 4.38
N LEU A 219 2.35 26.29 3.63
CA LEU A 219 2.19 25.62 2.33
C LEU A 219 3.20 24.50 2.15
N ALA A 220 2.72 23.32 1.82
CA ALA A 220 3.50 22.24 1.21
C ALA A 220 2.98 22.03 -0.21
N ALA A 221 3.87 22.09 -1.21
CA ALA A 221 3.51 21.89 -2.61
C ALA A 221 4.62 21.10 -3.32
N ARG A 222 4.22 20.34 -4.35
CA ARG A 222 5.13 19.55 -5.17
C ARG A 222 4.60 19.53 -6.61
N LEU A 223 5.42 19.92 -7.55
CA LEU A 223 5.22 19.75 -8.99
C LEU A 223 6.23 18.72 -9.47
N SER A 224 5.78 17.66 -10.12
CA SER A 224 6.65 16.59 -10.63
C SER A 224 6.34 16.25 -12.08
N TYR A 225 7.37 15.82 -12.79
CA TYR A 225 7.31 15.27 -14.13
C TYR A 225 8.06 13.95 -14.14
N GLN A 226 7.54 12.96 -14.86
CA GLN A 226 8.16 11.66 -15.04
C GLN A 226 7.93 11.11 -16.43
N ARG A 227 8.94 10.40 -16.95
CA ARG A 227 8.87 9.71 -18.22
C ARG A 227 9.57 8.36 -18.14
N THR A 228 8.96 7.34 -18.73
CA THR A 228 9.49 5.98 -18.83
C THR A 228 9.44 5.49 -20.27
N TRP A 229 10.47 4.79 -20.68
CA TRP A 229 10.59 4.21 -22.01
C TRP A 229 10.63 2.68 -21.93
N SER A 230 10.24 2.02 -23.02
CA SER A 230 10.40 0.57 -23.22
C SER A 230 10.88 0.31 -24.65
N PRO A 231 11.65 -0.77 -24.88
CA PRO A 231 11.96 -1.22 -26.23
C PRO A 231 10.67 -1.52 -26.99
N THR A 232 10.56 -1.03 -28.19
CA THR A 232 9.54 -1.46 -29.15
C THR A 232 9.90 -2.84 -29.68
N GLY A 233 9.04 -3.86 -29.54
CA GLY A 233 9.34 -5.27 -29.81
C GLY A 233 10.09 -5.54 -31.14
N ASP A 234 9.46 -5.50 -32.31
CA ASP A 234 10.08 -5.58 -33.63
C ASP A 234 9.85 -4.26 -34.36
N PRO A 235 10.74 -3.24 -34.19
CA PRO A 235 10.55 -1.95 -34.85
C PRO A 235 10.61 -2.14 -36.37
N ARG A 236 9.64 -1.62 -37.10
CA ARG A 236 9.70 -1.57 -38.55
C ARG A 236 10.83 -0.66 -39.00
N PRO A 237 11.37 -0.84 -40.22
CA PRO A 237 12.40 0.07 -40.74
C PRO A 237 11.93 1.53 -40.64
N GLY A 238 12.68 2.35 -39.89
CA GLY A 238 12.34 3.75 -39.64
C GLY A 238 11.56 4.05 -38.37
N GLU A 239 11.07 3.06 -37.65
CA GLU A 239 10.48 3.23 -36.32
C GLU A 239 11.59 3.31 -35.24
N PRO A 240 11.39 4.14 -34.19
CA PRO A 240 12.36 4.21 -33.10
C PRO A 240 12.42 2.87 -32.34
N ALA A 241 13.62 2.45 -31.99
CA ALA A 241 13.85 1.23 -31.19
C ALA A 241 13.29 1.31 -29.75
N TRP A 242 12.94 2.51 -29.31
CA TRP A 242 12.40 2.81 -27.97
C TRP A 242 11.15 3.68 -28.07
N GLY A 243 10.09 3.28 -27.42
CA GLY A 243 8.85 4.03 -27.28
C GLY A 243 8.65 4.58 -25.88
N THR A 244 8.01 5.72 -25.75
CA THR A 244 7.52 6.21 -24.45
C THR A 244 6.30 5.40 -24.06
N ILE A 245 6.36 4.74 -22.91
CA ILE A 245 5.22 3.97 -22.37
C ILE A 245 4.45 4.75 -21.31
N GLU A 246 5.11 5.74 -20.69
CA GLU A 246 4.50 6.58 -19.68
C GLU A 246 5.13 7.96 -19.69
N GLU A 247 4.27 8.97 -19.64
CA GLU A 247 4.70 10.37 -19.50
C GLU A 247 3.63 11.13 -18.72
N ARG A 248 4.00 11.68 -17.55
CA ARG A 248 3.04 12.28 -16.62
C ARG A 248 3.58 13.55 -15.98
N VAL A 249 2.65 14.46 -15.69
CA VAL A 249 2.85 15.63 -14.82
C VAL A 249 1.92 15.51 -13.64
N ALA A 250 2.41 15.80 -12.42
CA ALA A 250 1.64 15.78 -11.21
C ALA A 250 1.88 17.03 -10.38
N LEU A 251 0.81 17.58 -9.80
CA LEU A 251 0.86 18.69 -8.86
C LEU A 251 0.13 18.32 -7.58
N THR A 252 0.76 18.54 -6.45
CA THR A 252 0.12 18.45 -5.14
C THR A 252 0.35 19.73 -4.37
N ALA A 253 -0.65 20.16 -3.61
CA ALA A 253 -0.54 21.29 -2.70
C ALA A 253 -1.38 21.05 -1.46
N ARG A 254 -0.88 21.46 -0.30
CA ARG A 254 -1.60 21.43 0.97
C ARG A 254 -1.30 22.68 1.75
N GLY A 255 -2.35 23.47 2.05
CA GLY A 255 -2.26 24.63 2.90
C GLY A 255 -2.47 24.30 4.37
N ARG A 256 -1.94 25.15 5.26
CA ARG A 256 -2.22 25.16 6.69
C ARG A 256 -2.51 26.61 7.08
N LEU A 257 -3.78 26.95 7.17
CA LEU A 257 -4.25 28.31 7.44
C LEU A 257 -4.89 28.36 8.82
N LEU A 258 -4.97 29.54 9.43
CA LEU A 258 -5.57 29.74 10.74
C LEU A 258 -5.00 28.78 11.80
N ASP A 259 -3.68 28.73 11.92
CA ASP A 259 -2.96 27.81 12.83
C ASP A 259 -3.30 26.33 12.63
N GLY A 260 -3.53 25.94 11.36
CA GLY A 260 -3.87 24.58 10.98
C GLY A 260 -5.35 24.20 11.18
N ARG A 261 -6.21 25.13 11.56
CA ARG A 261 -7.66 24.90 11.66
C ARG A 261 -8.33 24.80 10.31
N LEU A 262 -7.75 25.40 9.28
CA LEU A 262 -8.24 25.33 7.89
C LEU A 262 -7.15 24.73 7.02
N VAL A 263 -7.44 23.58 6.41
CA VAL A 263 -6.48 22.81 5.61
C VAL A 263 -7.09 22.55 4.24
N PRO A 264 -6.84 23.42 3.24
CA PRO A 264 -7.11 23.12 1.85
C PRO A 264 -6.05 22.14 1.32
N TRP A 265 -6.46 21.24 0.41
CA TRP A 265 -5.55 20.40 -0.35
C TRP A 265 -6.00 20.29 -1.80
N PHE A 266 -5.02 20.05 -2.66
CA PHE A 266 -5.20 19.88 -4.08
C PHE A 266 -4.20 18.85 -4.59
N GLY A 267 -4.61 17.99 -5.51
CA GLY A 267 -3.77 17.07 -6.23
C GLY A 267 -4.30 16.83 -7.63
N MET A 268 -3.42 16.80 -8.62
CA MET A 268 -3.77 16.43 -9.98
C MET A 268 -2.67 15.63 -10.64
N ARG A 269 -3.06 14.73 -11.54
CA ARG A 269 -2.18 13.98 -12.43
C ARG A 269 -2.70 14.06 -13.85
N TRP A 270 -1.82 14.47 -14.74
CA TRP A 270 -2.09 14.57 -16.17
C TRP A 270 -1.20 13.59 -16.93
N GLY A 271 -1.81 12.67 -17.68
CA GLY A 271 -1.14 11.76 -18.60
C GLY A 271 -0.86 12.49 -19.93
N LEU A 272 0.41 12.87 -20.15
CA LEU A 272 0.81 13.59 -21.36
C LEU A 272 0.72 12.71 -22.60
N LEU A 273 1.05 11.42 -22.47
CA LEU A 273 0.97 10.45 -23.57
C LEU A 273 -0.44 10.26 -24.10
N VAL A 274 -1.42 10.25 -23.19
CA VAL A 274 -2.84 10.08 -23.55
C VAL A 274 -3.58 11.42 -23.63
N GLY A 275 -2.92 12.53 -23.30
CA GLY A 275 -3.49 13.89 -23.40
C GLY A 275 -4.67 14.17 -22.48
N ARG A 276 -4.78 13.48 -21.32
CA ARG A 276 -5.95 13.61 -20.45
C ARG A 276 -5.59 13.75 -18.97
N LEU A 277 -6.53 14.32 -18.22
CA LEU A 277 -6.52 14.34 -16.76
C LEU A 277 -6.89 12.94 -16.25
N GLU A 278 -5.94 12.29 -15.56
CA GLU A 278 -6.13 10.95 -15.01
C GLU A 278 -6.70 10.98 -13.59
N GLU A 279 -6.31 11.99 -12.82
CA GLU A 279 -6.73 12.16 -11.44
C GLU A 279 -6.79 13.63 -11.06
N LEU A 280 -7.82 14.01 -10.32
CA LEU A 280 -7.96 15.30 -9.66
C LEU A 280 -8.54 15.07 -8.27
N GLN A 281 -7.91 15.63 -7.27
CA GLN A 281 -8.42 15.68 -5.90
C GLN A 281 -8.35 17.12 -5.41
N ALA A 282 -9.44 17.63 -4.89
CA ALA A 282 -9.47 18.94 -4.26
C ALA A 282 -10.35 18.89 -3.03
N GLY A 283 -9.91 19.49 -1.94
CA GLY A 283 -10.69 19.44 -0.74
C GLY A 283 -10.30 20.48 0.30
N LEU A 284 -11.12 20.56 1.30
CA LEU A 284 -10.99 21.48 2.43
C LEU A 284 -11.40 20.76 3.69
N SER A 285 -10.62 20.90 4.76
CA SER A 285 -11.07 20.56 6.11
C SER A 285 -10.96 21.76 7.05
N ALA A 286 -11.94 21.90 7.93
CA ALA A 286 -11.98 22.94 8.96
C ALA A 286 -12.24 22.32 10.32
N ALA A 287 -11.44 22.69 11.33
CA ALA A 287 -11.57 22.23 12.71
C ALA A 287 -12.00 23.38 13.62
N PHE A 288 -13.02 23.15 14.46
CA PHE A 288 -13.54 24.12 15.41
C PHE A 288 -14.01 23.40 16.69
N GLY A 289 -13.31 23.66 17.78
CA GLY A 289 -13.55 22.97 19.05
C GLY A 289 -13.40 21.46 18.91
N ASP A 290 -14.42 20.72 19.32
CA ASP A 290 -14.47 19.26 19.25
C ASP A 290 -14.93 18.72 17.87
N HIS A 291 -15.18 19.61 16.90
CA HIS A 291 -15.73 19.28 15.58
C HIS A 291 -14.71 19.51 14.46
N ALA A 292 -14.79 18.69 13.43
CA ALA A 292 -14.16 18.94 12.14
C ALA A 292 -15.16 18.67 11.01
N VAL A 293 -15.12 19.48 9.97
CA VAL A 293 -15.88 19.28 8.74
C VAL A 293 -14.93 19.18 7.55
N SER A 294 -15.31 18.44 6.54
CA SER A 294 -14.56 18.32 5.29
C SER A 294 -15.47 18.30 4.09
N ALA A 295 -14.98 18.84 2.99
CA ALA A 295 -15.55 18.68 1.67
C ALA A 295 -14.43 18.30 0.71
N GLU A 296 -14.71 17.37 -0.20
CA GLU A 296 -13.73 16.85 -1.15
C GLU A 296 -14.40 16.58 -2.48
N TYR A 297 -13.69 16.83 -3.55
CA TYR A 297 -14.01 16.41 -4.90
C TYR A 297 -12.88 15.55 -5.46
N VAL A 298 -13.21 14.40 -6.02
CA VAL A 298 -12.29 13.44 -6.64
C VAL A 298 -12.77 13.14 -8.05
N LEU A 299 -11.89 13.29 -9.03
CA LEU A 299 -12.07 12.76 -10.37
C LEU A 299 -11.01 11.67 -10.56
N SER A 300 -11.42 10.51 -11.04
CA SER A 300 -10.53 9.38 -11.33
C SER A 300 -10.87 8.83 -12.71
N ALA A 301 -9.89 8.86 -13.61
CA ALA A 301 -9.95 8.28 -14.94
C ALA A 301 -8.68 7.44 -15.17
N PRO A 302 -8.56 6.30 -14.47
CA PRO A 302 -7.34 5.52 -14.48
C PRO A 302 -7.01 5.01 -15.88
N THR A 303 -5.73 4.98 -16.18
CA THR A 303 -5.17 4.36 -17.38
C THR A 303 -4.34 3.16 -16.96
N PHE A 304 -4.66 2.02 -17.53
CA PHE A 304 -3.90 0.79 -17.34
C PHE A 304 -3.26 0.37 -18.63
N ASP A 305 -2.15 -0.34 -18.56
CA ASP A 305 -1.52 -0.96 -19.70
C ASP A 305 -2.48 -1.97 -20.36
N GLY A 306 -2.39 -2.14 -21.69
CA GLY A 306 -3.33 -2.98 -22.45
C GLY A 306 -3.43 -4.42 -21.98
N ASP A 307 -2.36 -4.94 -21.37
CA ASP A 307 -2.27 -6.31 -20.83
C ASP A 307 -2.66 -6.42 -19.35
N SER A 308 -3.06 -5.31 -18.72
CA SER A 308 -3.46 -5.32 -17.32
C SER A 308 -4.84 -5.98 -17.13
N ILE A 309 -4.94 -6.85 -16.10
CA ILE A 309 -6.22 -7.41 -15.67
C ILE A 309 -7.20 -6.33 -15.19
N TRP A 310 -6.68 -5.18 -14.77
CA TRP A 310 -7.51 -4.05 -14.34
C TRP A 310 -8.36 -3.48 -15.49
N ASN A 311 -8.00 -3.72 -16.77
CA ASN A 311 -8.87 -3.38 -17.90
C ASN A 311 -10.17 -4.21 -17.91
N VAL A 312 -10.17 -5.39 -17.28
CA VAL A 312 -11.37 -6.25 -17.15
C VAL A 312 -12.19 -5.86 -15.93
N PHE A 313 -11.50 -5.49 -14.83
CA PHE A 313 -12.09 -5.11 -13.55
C PHE A 313 -12.04 -3.60 -13.35
N GLY A 314 -11.39 -2.88 -14.27
CA GLY A 314 -11.14 -1.46 -14.18
C GLY A 314 -12.46 -0.70 -14.08
N GLY A 315 -12.52 0.13 -13.07
CA GLY A 315 -13.65 0.98 -12.86
C GLY A 315 -13.79 1.97 -14.02
N ASP A 316 -15.02 2.22 -14.37
CA ASP A 316 -15.36 3.37 -15.20
C ASP A 316 -14.74 4.64 -14.58
N ALA A 317 -14.37 5.58 -15.43
CA ALA A 317 -13.98 6.89 -14.93
C ALA A 317 -15.14 7.49 -14.14
N PHE A 318 -14.84 8.12 -13.02
CA PHE A 318 -15.87 8.72 -12.19
C PHE A 318 -15.41 10.05 -11.61
N ASP A 319 -16.38 10.87 -11.26
CA ASP A 319 -16.23 12.00 -10.35
C ASP A 319 -17.06 11.78 -9.09
N ASP A 320 -16.53 12.21 -7.96
CA ASP A 320 -17.07 11.94 -6.63
C ASP A 320 -16.98 13.20 -5.76
N ALA A 321 -18.13 13.68 -5.29
CA ALA A 321 -18.23 14.76 -4.33
C ALA A 321 -18.53 14.19 -2.94
N ARG A 322 -17.71 14.52 -1.96
CA ARG A 322 -17.83 14.00 -0.59
C ARG A 322 -17.94 15.11 0.41
N ALA A 323 -18.73 14.88 1.46
CA ALA A 323 -18.80 15.72 2.63
C ALA A 323 -18.60 14.89 3.90
N GLY A 324 -17.98 15.45 4.90
CA GLY A 324 -17.68 14.76 6.14
C GLY A 324 -17.79 15.64 7.37
N TRP A 325 -18.15 14.98 8.46
CA TRP A 325 -18.19 15.57 9.79
C TRP A 325 -17.60 14.59 10.79
N ASP A 326 -16.76 15.09 11.68
CA ASP A 326 -16.17 14.37 12.80
C ASP A 326 -16.44 15.16 14.09
N PHE A 327 -16.75 14.42 15.15
CA PHE A 327 -16.83 14.92 16.51
C PHE A 327 -15.95 14.04 17.41
N ALA A 328 -15.10 14.68 18.24
CA ALA A 328 -14.23 13.95 19.16
C ALA A 328 -14.17 14.67 20.50
N ARG A 329 -14.73 14.05 21.55
CA ARG A 329 -14.68 14.58 22.90
C ARG A 329 -14.41 13.49 23.92
N GLY A 330 -13.29 13.60 24.62
CA GLY A 330 -12.90 12.61 25.62
C GLY A 330 -12.76 11.20 25.03
N ALA A 331 -13.57 10.28 25.53
CA ALA A 331 -13.56 8.88 25.11
C ALA A 331 -14.39 8.60 23.84
N VAL A 332 -15.20 9.57 23.41
CA VAL A 332 -16.19 9.38 22.34
C VAL A 332 -15.73 10.05 21.07
N ARG A 333 -15.81 9.34 19.96
CA ARG A 333 -15.68 9.87 18.61
C ARG A 333 -16.87 9.42 17.78
N VAL A 334 -17.51 10.37 17.08
CA VAL A 334 -18.58 10.13 16.11
C VAL A 334 -18.14 10.70 14.76
N TRP A 335 -18.49 10.05 13.69
CA TRP A 335 -18.20 10.56 12.36
C TRP A 335 -19.34 10.23 11.40
N ALA A 336 -19.51 11.07 10.40
CA ALA A 336 -20.44 10.89 9.30
C ALA A 336 -19.81 11.33 7.99
N ARG A 337 -20.14 10.63 6.90
CA ARG A 337 -19.70 10.93 5.53
C ARG A 337 -20.89 10.78 4.61
N ALA A 338 -20.96 11.61 3.57
CA ALA A 338 -21.89 11.45 2.45
C ALA A 338 -21.11 11.64 1.15
N PHE A 339 -21.56 10.98 0.08
CA PHE A 339 -20.98 11.14 -1.23
C PHE A 339 -22.02 11.04 -2.34
N LEU A 340 -21.71 11.69 -3.44
CA LEU A 340 -22.38 11.57 -4.73
C LEU A 340 -21.31 11.28 -5.77
N ARG A 341 -21.45 10.15 -6.47
CA ARG A 341 -20.53 9.69 -7.51
C ARG A 341 -21.25 9.64 -8.84
N ARG A 342 -20.60 10.14 -9.88
CA ARG A 342 -21.04 10.04 -11.25
C ARG A 342 -20.05 9.22 -12.03
N PHE A 343 -20.54 8.19 -12.70
CA PHE A 343 -19.76 7.38 -13.62
C PHE A 343 -19.93 7.95 -15.02
N GLY A 344 -18.84 8.40 -15.63
CA GLY A 344 -18.82 8.91 -16.99
C GLY A 344 -18.66 7.77 -17.97
N GLY A 345 -19.51 7.72 -19.01
CA GLY A 345 -19.24 6.89 -20.18
C GLY A 345 -18.01 7.46 -20.91
N HIS A 346 -16.83 6.95 -20.63
CA HIS A 346 -15.62 7.32 -21.38
C HIS A 346 -15.34 6.25 -22.43
N ALA A 347 -14.87 6.69 -23.60
CA ALA A 347 -14.36 5.79 -24.62
C ALA A 347 -13.32 4.87 -23.99
N LEU A 348 -13.49 3.56 -24.11
CA LEU A 348 -12.51 2.58 -23.67
C LEU A 348 -11.19 2.89 -24.38
N ALA A 349 -10.08 2.88 -23.64
CA ALA A 349 -8.76 3.13 -24.23
C ALA A 349 -8.41 2.13 -25.35
N SER A 350 -9.05 0.96 -25.36
CA SER A 350 -8.93 -0.09 -26.38
C SER A 350 -9.83 0.12 -27.61
N ASP A 351 -10.87 0.93 -27.51
CA ASP A 351 -11.76 1.26 -28.60
C ASP A 351 -12.37 2.65 -28.38
N PRO A 352 -11.80 3.69 -29.01
CA PRO A 352 -12.30 5.06 -28.88
C PRO A 352 -13.72 5.25 -29.45
N THR A 353 -14.25 4.27 -30.19
CA THR A 353 -15.62 4.29 -30.72
C THR A 353 -16.62 3.55 -29.84
N ALA A 354 -16.15 2.73 -28.91
CA ALA A 354 -17.01 2.06 -27.94
C ALA A 354 -17.25 3.02 -26.76
N THR A 355 -18.44 3.60 -26.74
CA THR A 355 -18.96 4.23 -25.52
C THR A 355 -19.31 3.14 -24.53
N ALA A 356 -18.73 3.17 -23.35
CA ALA A 356 -19.21 2.35 -22.26
C ALA A 356 -20.71 2.58 -22.06
N PRO A 357 -21.50 1.53 -21.78
CA PRO A 357 -22.93 1.68 -21.57
C PRO A 357 -23.20 2.73 -20.51
N GLY A 358 -24.04 3.65 -20.85
CA GLY A 358 -24.41 4.93 -20.25
C GLY A 358 -23.99 5.15 -18.80
N GLY A 359 -23.41 6.31 -18.54
CA GLY A 359 -23.05 6.77 -17.21
C GLY A 359 -24.21 6.70 -16.23
N GLY A 360 -23.93 6.51 -14.97
CA GLY A 360 -24.90 6.44 -13.90
C GLY A 360 -24.43 7.18 -12.66
N GLU A 361 -25.35 7.44 -11.77
CA GLU A 361 -25.06 8.07 -10.50
C GLU A 361 -25.15 7.02 -9.36
N ALA A 362 -24.24 7.13 -8.40
CA ALA A 362 -24.33 6.43 -7.13
C ALA A 362 -24.23 7.43 -6.00
N TYR A 363 -24.98 7.23 -4.95
CA TYR A 363 -24.95 8.08 -3.77
C TYR A 363 -24.99 7.22 -2.52
N GLY A 364 -24.44 7.76 -1.46
CA GLY A 364 -24.40 7.00 -0.23
C GLY A 364 -23.90 7.80 0.95
N GLY A 365 -23.83 7.09 2.05
CA GLY A 365 -23.32 7.63 3.28
C GLY A 365 -22.73 6.56 4.17
N ALA A 366 -21.89 6.99 5.08
CA ALA A 366 -21.29 6.15 6.11
C ALA A 366 -21.25 6.93 7.42
N GLY A 367 -21.28 6.22 8.53
CA GLY A 367 -21.15 6.83 9.83
C GLY A 367 -20.63 5.83 10.86
N GLY A 368 -20.10 6.34 11.96
CA GLY A 368 -19.56 5.48 12.98
C GLY A 368 -19.45 6.15 14.35
N LEU A 369 -19.36 5.28 15.34
CA LEU A 369 -19.18 5.64 16.74
C LEU A 369 -18.01 4.81 17.29
N ARG A 370 -17.09 5.47 17.97
CA ARG A 370 -16.05 4.82 18.76
C ARG A 370 -16.10 5.31 20.19
N VAL A 371 -16.10 4.37 21.13
CA VAL A 371 -15.98 4.65 22.56
C VAL A 371 -14.70 3.98 23.06
N ALA A 372 -13.79 4.77 23.61
CA ALA A 372 -12.52 4.31 24.12
C ALA A 372 -12.48 4.39 25.65
N GLY A 373 -11.96 3.34 26.28
CA GLY A 373 -11.74 3.28 27.73
C GLY A 373 -10.26 3.03 28.06
N ARG A 374 -9.95 2.90 29.33
CA ARG A 374 -8.58 2.63 29.80
C ARG A 374 -8.03 1.27 29.31
N ARG A 375 -8.89 0.30 29.07
CA ARG A 375 -8.48 -1.07 28.67
C ARG A 375 -8.72 -1.40 27.22
N GLY A 376 -9.30 -0.48 26.44
CA GLY A 376 -9.58 -0.75 25.04
C GLY A 376 -10.64 0.17 24.46
N PHE A 377 -11.23 -0.24 23.35
CA PHE A 377 -12.29 0.49 22.66
C PHE A 377 -13.31 -0.45 22.02
N VAL A 378 -14.48 0.08 21.74
CA VAL A 378 -15.46 -0.49 20.83
C VAL A 378 -15.76 0.54 19.74
N ARG A 379 -15.91 0.08 18.50
CA ARG A 379 -16.25 0.88 17.33
C ARG A 379 -17.36 0.20 16.55
N LEU A 380 -18.36 0.96 16.17
CA LEU A 380 -19.43 0.55 15.27
C LEU A 380 -19.42 1.48 14.08
N ASP A 381 -19.31 0.93 12.87
CA ASP A 381 -19.37 1.66 11.62
C ASP A 381 -20.48 1.07 10.75
N GLY A 382 -21.13 1.94 9.95
CA GLY A 382 -22.13 1.50 8.99
C GLY A 382 -22.04 2.33 7.72
N TYR A 383 -22.44 1.73 6.60
CA TYR A 383 -22.53 2.42 5.32
C TYR A 383 -23.69 1.92 4.48
N VAL A 384 -24.18 2.79 3.60
CA VAL A 384 -25.16 2.48 2.58
C VAL A 384 -24.79 3.18 1.27
N GLU A 385 -24.96 2.51 0.15
CA GLU A 385 -24.76 3.06 -1.19
C GLU A 385 -25.86 2.51 -2.11
N SER A 386 -26.36 3.35 -3.00
CA SER A 386 -27.38 3.00 -3.99
C SER A 386 -27.12 3.74 -5.30
N GLY A 387 -27.59 3.19 -6.41
CA GLY A 387 -27.47 3.79 -7.72
C GLY A 387 -26.75 2.89 -8.72
N PHE A 388 -25.90 3.47 -9.56
CA PHE A 388 -25.16 2.74 -10.58
C PHE A 388 -24.35 1.60 -9.95
N GLY A 389 -24.60 0.37 -10.40
CA GLY A 389 -23.98 -0.83 -9.82
C GLY A 389 -24.81 -1.53 -8.76
N GLY A 390 -26.02 -1.01 -8.44
CA GLY A 390 -26.93 -1.65 -7.50
C GLY A 390 -26.96 -1.01 -6.12
N ARG A 391 -27.27 -1.82 -5.11
CA ARG A 391 -27.36 -1.38 -3.73
C ARG A 391 -26.36 -2.18 -2.89
N LYS A 392 -25.66 -1.50 -2.00
CA LYS A 392 -24.81 -2.16 -1.00
C LYS A 392 -24.90 -1.44 0.33
N GLY A 393 -24.71 -2.20 1.40
CA GLY A 393 -24.65 -1.67 2.74
C GLY A 393 -23.90 -2.62 3.65
N GLY A 394 -23.47 -2.12 4.77
CA GLY A 394 -22.74 -2.94 5.74
C GLY A 394 -22.71 -2.34 7.12
N LEU A 395 -22.45 -3.21 8.08
CA LEU A 395 -22.17 -2.89 9.47
C LEU A 395 -20.87 -3.56 9.87
N ASP A 396 -20.05 -2.85 10.61
CA ASP A 396 -18.78 -3.32 11.14
C ASP A 396 -18.69 -3.00 12.64
N LEU A 397 -18.64 -4.03 13.47
CA LEU A 397 -18.40 -3.92 14.90
C LEU A 397 -16.98 -4.39 15.19
N ALA A 398 -16.13 -3.51 15.70
CA ALA A 398 -14.76 -3.83 16.07
C ALA A 398 -14.48 -3.44 17.52
N GLY A 399 -13.63 -4.19 18.18
CA GLY A 399 -13.22 -3.90 19.54
C GLY A 399 -11.83 -4.41 19.86
N ARG A 400 -11.21 -3.74 20.80
CA ARG A 400 -9.95 -4.15 21.41
C ARG A 400 -10.08 -4.12 22.92
N LEU A 401 -9.62 -5.18 23.57
CA LEU A 401 -9.58 -5.30 25.01
C LEU A 401 -8.18 -5.71 25.46
N ARG A 402 -7.56 -4.94 26.33
CA ARG A 402 -6.33 -5.32 27.03
C ARG A 402 -6.69 -6.28 28.16
N LEU A 403 -6.16 -7.50 28.05
CA LEU A 403 -6.36 -8.56 29.04
C LEU A 403 -5.36 -8.47 30.19
N ALA A 404 -4.07 -8.19 29.86
CA ALA A 404 -2.99 -8.12 30.84
C ALA A 404 -1.89 -7.16 30.40
N GLY A 405 -1.07 -6.69 31.35
CA GLY A 405 0.09 -5.83 31.09
C GLY A 405 -0.26 -4.34 31.01
N ARG A 406 0.76 -3.53 30.69
CA ARG A 406 0.65 -2.09 30.46
C ARG A 406 0.88 -1.79 28.99
N ASP A 407 0.31 -0.70 28.48
CA ASP A 407 0.52 -0.26 27.12
C ASP A 407 1.97 0.25 26.91
N PRO A 408 2.69 -0.18 25.86
CA PRO A 408 2.29 -1.11 24.79
C PRO A 408 2.48 -2.59 25.10
N ASP A 409 3.01 -2.92 26.27
CA ASP A 409 3.39 -4.29 26.67
C ASP A 409 2.17 -5.07 27.18
N GLY A 410 2.11 -6.36 26.89
CA GLY A 410 1.09 -7.24 27.44
C GLY A 410 0.26 -7.97 26.39
N VAL A 411 -0.94 -8.40 26.82
CA VAL A 411 -1.86 -9.21 26.01
C VAL A 411 -3.10 -8.40 25.66
N THR A 412 -3.43 -8.35 24.39
CA THR A 412 -4.65 -7.71 23.87
C THR A 412 -5.47 -8.71 23.06
N LEU A 413 -6.78 -8.62 23.20
CA LEU A 413 -7.77 -9.32 22.38
C LEU A 413 -8.38 -8.32 21.40
N ASP A 414 -8.38 -8.64 20.13
CA ASP A 414 -9.04 -7.90 19.07
C ASP A 414 -10.19 -8.73 18.51
N GLY A 415 -11.36 -8.12 18.34
CA GLY A 415 -12.53 -8.76 17.75
C GLY A 415 -13.14 -7.88 16.67
N ARG A 416 -13.65 -8.48 15.60
CA ARG A 416 -14.40 -7.82 14.55
C ARG A 416 -15.52 -8.71 14.04
N ALA A 417 -16.69 -8.11 13.82
CA ALA A 417 -17.83 -8.74 13.16
C ALA A 417 -18.29 -7.79 12.06
N SER A 418 -18.36 -8.27 10.83
CA SER A 418 -18.73 -7.49 9.66
C SER A 418 -19.91 -8.15 8.96
N TYR A 419 -20.92 -7.37 8.63
CA TYR A 419 -22.03 -7.79 7.81
C TYR A 419 -22.10 -6.91 6.58
N VAL A 420 -22.23 -7.52 5.40
CA VAL A 420 -22.34 -6.83 4.11
C VAL A 420 -23.54 -7.38 3.36
N PHE A 421 -24.35 -6.47 2.88
CA PHE A 421 -25.43 -6.71 1.93
C PHE A 421 -25.03 -6.10 0.58
N PHE A 422 -25.24 -6.84 -0.49
CA PHE A 422 -25.00 -6.40 -1.85
C PHE A 422 -26.14 -6.91 -2.75
N ALA A 423 -26.69 -6.04 -3.61
CA ALA A 423 -27.67 -6.39 -4.62
C ALA A 423 -27.30 -5.69 -5.93
N ASP A 424 -26.91 -6.46 -6.94
CA ASP A 424 -26.60 -5.95 -8.29
C ASP A 424 -27.78 -6.18 -9.22
N GLU A 425 -28.47 -5.12 -9.57
CA GLU A 425 -29.64 -5.13 -10.46
C GLU A 425 -29.29 -5.41 -11.94
N ARG A 426 -27.97 -5.38 -12.27
CA ARG A 426 -27.47 -5.67 -13.63
C ARG A 426 -27.24 -7.15 -13.89
N LEU A 427 -27.35 -8.00 -12.86
CA LEU A 427 -27.27 -9.44 -13.05
C LEU A 427 -28.42 -9.95 -13.92
N ALA A 428 -28.12 -10.95 -14.77
CA ALA A 428 -29.04 -11.51 -15.74
C ALA A 428 -30.41 -11.88 -15.12
N PRO A 429 -31.51 -11.68 -15.85
CA PRO A 429 -32.83 -12.06 -15.38
C PRO A 429 -32.90 -13.51 -14.90
N GLY A 430 -33.52 -13.74 -13.76
CA GLY A 430 -33.66 -15.07 -13.14
C GLY A 430 -32.61 -15.45 -12.12
N ARG A 431 -31.59 -14.60 -11.90
CA ARG A 431 -30.71 -14.73 -10.75
C ARG A 431 -31.15 -13.79 -9.65
N ASP A 432 -31.22 -14.31 -8.40
CA ASP A 432 -31.43 -13.45 -7.25
C ASP A 432 -30.24 -12.48 -7.11
N PRO A 433 -30.46 -11.15 -7.27
CA PRO A 433 -29.39 -10.18 -7.26
C PRO A 433 -28.80 -9.95 -5.86
N ALA A 434 -29.51 -10.38 -4.82
CA ALA A 434 -29.12 -10.09 -3.46
C ALA A 434 -28.16 -11.14 -2.90
N THR A 435 -27.13 -10.68 -2.22
CA THR A 435 -26.20 -11.52 -1.46
C THR A 435 -25.89 -10.91 -0.12
N HIS A 436 -25.69 -11.78 0.86
CA HIS A 436 -25.32 -11.42 2.22
C HIS A 436 -24.00 -12.08 2.56
N SER A 437 -23.13 -11.36 3.25
CA SER A 437 -21.87 -11.88 3.75
C SER A 437 -21.71 -11.52 5.23
N LEU A 438 -21.27 -12.50 6.00
CA LEU A 438 -20.90 -12.32 7.40
C LEU A 438 -19.43 -12.68 7.56
N GLY A 439 -18.66 -11.76 8.12
CA GLY A 439 -17.26 -11.97 8.49
C GLY A 439 -17.09 -11.86 9.99
N LEU A 440 -16.37 -12.81 10.58
CA LEU A 440 -15.99 -12.79 12.00
C LEU A 440 -14.47 -12.92 12.09
N GLN A 441 -13.85 -12.10 12.93
CA GLN A 441 -12.42 -12.15 13.19
C GLN A 441 -12.16 -12.05 14.69
N LEU A 442 -11.27 -12.89 15.18
CA LEU A 442 -10.76 -12.84 16.55
C LEU A 442 -9.25 -12.94 16.52
N GLY A 443 -8.58 -12.02 17.21
CA GLY A 443 -7.12 -11.96 17.27
C GLY A 443 -6.62 -11.81 18.70
N LEU A 444 -5.52 -12.49 19.01
CA LEU A 444 -4.78 -12.34 20.26
C LEU A 444 -3.39 -11.83 19.92
N ARG A 445 -3.03 -10.66 20.46
CA ARG A 445 -1.70 -10.07 20.34
C ARG A 445 -1.02 -10.10 21.69
N TRP A 446 0.20 -10.60 21.71
CA TRP A 446 1.03 -10.68 22.90
C TRP A 446 2.41 -10.05 22.66
N VAL A 447 2.70 -8.96 23.38
CA VAL A 447 4.04 -8.36 23.45
C VAL A 447 4.72 -8.97 24.68
N PHE A 448 5.57 -9.96 24.46
CA PHE A 448 6.21 -10.69 25.58
C PHE A 448 7.60 -10.15 25.92
N LEU A 449 8.25 -9.44 24.97
CA LEU A 449 9.47 -8.67 25.17
C LEU A 449 9.35 -7.37 24.40
N ARG A 450 10.01 -6.32 24.85
CA ARG A 450 10.09 -5.08 24.09
C ARG A 450 10.71 -5.38 22.73
N GLY A 451 9.97 -5.05 21.64
CA GLY A 451 10.36 -5.33 20.27
C GLY A 451 10.04 -6.74 19.77
N ILE A 452 9.40 -7.61 20.56
CA ILE A 452 8.96 -8.89 20.09
C ILE A 452 7.46 -9.05 20.36
N THR A 453 6.69 -9.14 19.29
CA THR A 453 5.24 -9.27 19.32
C THR A 453 4.82 -10.52 18.58
N PHE A 454 3.97 -11.31 19.21
CA PHE A 454 3.31 -12.43 18.59
C PHE A 454 1.81 -12.15 18.47
N THR A 455 1.23 -12.43 17.31
CA THR A 455 -0.20 -12.26 17.05
C THR A 455 -0.73 -13.52 16.39
N VAL A 456 -1.85 -14.01 16.87
CA VAL A 456 -2.63 -15.06 16.21
C VAL A 456 -4.01 -14.51 15.93
N ALA A 457 -4.54 -14.75 14.75
CA ALA A 457 -5.89 -14.37 14.39
C ALA A 457 -6.58 -15.50 13.61
N VAL A 458 -7.84 -15.67 13.88
CA VAL A 458 -8.76 -16.52 13.12
C VAL A 458 -9.83 -15.64 12.49
N GLU A 459 -10.14 -15.92 11.25
CA GLU A 459 -11.18 -15.25 10.47
C GLU A 459 -12.07 -16.29 9.83
N GLU A 460 -13.38 -16.06 9.87
CA GLU A 460 -14.38 -16.86 9.20
C GLU A 460 -15.30 -15.94 8.39
N ASN A 461 -15.45 -16.23 7.11
CA ASN A 461 -16.38 -15.53 6.23
C ASN A 461 -17.37 -16.51 5.63
N VAL A 462 -18.63 -16.13 5.62
CA VAL A 462 -19.74 -16.90 5.07
C VAL A 462 -20.54 -16.01 4.13
N ASN A 463 -20.86 -16.53 2.96
CA ASN A 463 -21.78 -15.87 2.05
C ASN A 463 -22.53 -16.93 1.20
N ARG A 464 -23.40 -16.48 0.34
CA ARG A 464 -24.20 -17.33 -0.55
C ARG A 464 -23.39 -18.30 -1.43
N TRP A 465 -22.19 -17.85 -1.88
CA TRP A 465 -21.33 -18.60 -2.81
C TRP A 465 -20.31 -19.46 -2.08
N VAL A 466 -19.95 -19.04 -0.89
CA VAL A 466 -18.91 -19.65 -0.07
C VAL A 466 -19.50 -19.97 1.28
N THR A 467 -19.73 -21.25 1.53
CA THR A 467 -20.32 -21.72 2.78
C THR A 467 -19.39 -21.54 3.97
N SER A 468 -18.06 -21.53 3.74
CA SER A 468 -17.05 -21.27 4.74
C SER A 468 -15.76 -20.83 4.09
N GLN A 469 -15.21 -19.73 4.59
CA GLN A 469 -13.89 -19.24 4.26
C GLN A 469 -13.12 -19.01 5.55
N THR A 470 -12.41 -20.03 5.99
CA THR A 470 -11.63 -19.99 7.23
C THR A 470 -10.21 -19.55 6.93
N ARG A 471 -9.70 -18.58 7.68
CA ARG A 471 -8.31 -18.16 7.66
C ARG A 471 -7.72 -18.15 9.06
N LEU A 472 -6.60 -18.83 9.24
CA LEU A 472 -5.76 -18.74 10.43
C LEU A 472 -4.48 -17.99 10.05
N MET A 473 -4.12 -17.00 10.84
CA MET A 473 -2.90 -16.21 10.69
C MET A 473 -2.09 -16.24 11.96
N ALA A 474 -0.79 -16.42 11.85
CA ALA A 474 0.16 -16.22 12.92
C ALA A 474 1.24 -15.23 12.45
N LEU A 475 1.51 -14.23 13.26
CA LEU A 475 2.46 -13.16 12.97
C LEU A 475 3.47 -13.07 14.09
N LEU A 476 4.74 -13.07 13.76
CA LEU A 476 5.84 -12.76 14.67
C LEU A 476 6.57 -11.53 14.15
N ASP A 477 6.51 -10.45 14.92
CA ASP A 477 7.26 -9.23 14.68
C ASP A 477 8.44 -9.14 15.65
N VAL A 478 9.60 -8.87 15.11
CA VAL A 478 10.84 -8.67 15.85
C VAL A 478 11.46 -7.34 15.39
N SER A 479 11.62 -6.40 16.32
CA SER A 479 12.20 -5.09 16.04
C SER A 479 13.28 -4.77 17.05
N PHE A 480 14.50 -4.52 16.58
CA PHE A 480 15.65 -4.13 17.39
C PHE A 480 16.20 -2.79 16.91
N LEU A 481 16.44 -1.92 17.86
CA LEU A 481 17.21 -0.69 17.65
C LEU A 481 18.44 -0.74 18.56
N VAL A 482 19.61 -0.69 17.96
CA VAL A 482 20.89 -0.51 18.67
C VAL A 482 21.44 0.86 18.28
N GLY A 483 21.58 1.75 19.24
CA GLY A 483 22.07 3.11 19.01
C GLY A 483 23.28 3.44 19.88
N THR A 484 24.09 4.38 19.41
CA THR A 484 25.32 4.83 20.06
C THR A 484 25.11 5.58 21.38
N THR A 485 23.87 5.90 21.73
CA THR A 485 23.54 6.55 23.02
C THR A 485 23.46 5.57 24.19
N GLY A 486 23.94 4.33 24.04
CA GLY A 486 24.19 3.36 25.10
C GLY A 486 22.97 2.80 25.82
N ARG A 487 21.76 3.12 25.38
CA ARG A 487 20.52 2.53 25.89
C ARG A 487 19.74 1.99 24.71
N GLY A 488 19.77 0.69 24.54
CA GLY A 488 18.94 -0.01 23.55
C GLY A 488 17.46 0.36 23.75
N LEU A 489 16.94 1.26 22.92
CA LEU A 489 15.53 1.56 22.81
C LEU A 489 14.95 0.61 21.79
N VAL A 490 14.36 -0.45 22.27
CA VAL A 490 13.51 -1.32 21.47
C VAL A 490 12.21 -0.55 21.20
N ARG A 491 12.04 -0.04 19.98
CA ARG A 491 10.80 0.57 19.55
C ARG A 491 9.90 -0.56 19.07
N GLY A 492 8.85 -0.87 19.81
CA GLY A 492 7.79 -1.74 19.31
C GLY A 492 7.18 -1.12 18.06
N ALA A 493 7.29 -1.80 16.93
CA ALA A 493 6.58 -1.43 15.72
C ALA A 493 5.08 -1.60 15.99
N GLY A 494 4.44 -0.50 16.33
CA GLY A 494 2.98 -0.42 16.41
C GLY A 494 2.39 -0.37 15.01
N GLY A 495 2.55 -1.43 14.23
CA GLY A 495 1.84 -1.59 12.97
C GLY A 495 0.35 -1.67 13.26
N ALA A 496 -0.37 -0.57 13.05
CA ALA A 496 -1.82 -0.62 12.94
C ALA A 496 -2.13 -1.33 11.61
N TRP A 497 -2.87 -2.42 11.69
CA TRP A 497 -3.54 -2.98 10.53
C TRP A 497 -4.51 -1.94 9.95
N PRO A 498 -4.63 -1.84 8.60
CA PRO A 498 -5.55 -0.91 7.95
C PRO A 498 -7.02 -1.19 8.26
#